data_0744ffb1296df8d332ff399213ca6a29
#
_entry.id   0744ffb1296df8d332ff399213ca6a29
#
_cell.length_a   1.000
_cell.length_b   1.000
_cell.length_c   1.000
_cell.angle_alpha   90.00
_cell.angle_beta   90.00
_cell.angle_gamma   90.00
#
_symmetry.space_group_name_H-M   'P 1'
#
loop_
_entity.id
_entity.type
_entity.pdbx_description
1 polymer ?
#
loop_
_entity_poly.entity_id
_entity_poly.type
_entity_poly.pdbx_seq_one_letter_code
_entity_poly.pdbx_strand_id
1 'polypeptide(L)'
;MKQSIYKRILPIMMVLLLLLAAGCGKSPVKEAAEEVAAQEPVVIGTVPQTDAASVDHSSLYAVDGTTEASDNESYASDTANVNAILVERMGILTMTSADINKSGDATGDYTTGNNAAVAVISKGQLTLNQSNITTNGLGAAGLAVSGEGTQLATTDTSVYNSGTSSPAILVREDASAVITGGMLSTEGADSPSILLFGGRLTLNGVALSSKSGDMLRIDAGTNFLTLDNSTVSSMSTFAEEASLELRLSNGASFTGALGGTLPARASVYLDASSKLILTAETYLSALVNADLTHANIESNGFNLYYDSEAAENAYLESQSFMLPGGGFLAQII
;
A
#
# COMPACT_ATOMS: atom_id res chain seq x y z
N MET A 1 -16.38 -31.12 -56.79
CA MET A 1 -15.22 -31.95 -57.16
C MET A 1 -14.12 -31.71 -56.13
N LYS A 2 -13.82 -32.79 -55.42
CA LYS A 2 -12.58 -33.21 -54.75
C LYS A 2 -11.88 -32.15 -53.85
N GLN A 3 -11.96 -32.31 -52.50
CA GLN A 3 -11.12 -33.15 -51.63
C GLN A 3 -9.64 -32.73 -51.71
N SER A 4 -8.95 -32.46 -50.55
CA SER A 4 -8.52 -33.38 -49.49
C SER A 4 -7.65 -32.59 -48.52
N ILE A 5 -7.94 -32.54 -47.24
CA ILE A 5 -7.37 -33.29 -46.12
C ILE A 5 -5.84 -33.53 -46.25
N TYR A 6 -5.05 -32.94 -45.31
CA TYR A 6 -4.06 -33.71 -44.56
C TYR A 6 -3.74 -33.11 -43.19
N LYS A 7 -4.06 -33.92 -42.22
CA LYS A 7 -3.58 -33.89 -40.83
C LYS A 7 -2.13 -34.37 -40.73
N ARG A 8 -1.52 -34.05 -39.64
CA ARG A 8 -0.46 -34.78 -38.89
C ARG A 8 0.87 -34.02 -38.86
N ILE A 9 1.65 -34.03 -37.82
CA ILE A 9 1.82 -34.67 -36.50
C ILE A 9 3.04 -33.98 -35.89
N LEU A 10 2.99 -33.75 -34.60
CA LEU A 10 4.16 -33.47 -33.75
C LEU A 10 5.21 -34.60 -33.91
N PRO A 11 6.51 -34.31 -33.76
CA PRO A 11 7.22 -35.05 -32.75
C PRO A 11 8.03 -34.19 -31.79
N ILE A 12 7.85 -34.51 -30.55
CA ILE A 12 8.76 -34.39 -29.43
C ILE A 12 10.15 -34.87 -29.85
N MET A 13 11.15 -34.02 -29.72
CA MET A 13 12.52 -34.45 -29.72
C MET A 13 13.24 -33.89 -28.49
N MET A 14 13.27 -34.74 -27.47
CA MET A 14 14.11 -34.66 -26.29
C MET A 14 15.56 -34.84 -26.76
N VAL A 15 16.35 -33.80 -26.67
CA VAL A 15 17.80 -33.93 -26.75
C VAL A 15 18.40 -33.50 -25.43
N LEU A 16 18.78 -34.53 -24.68
CA LEU A 16 19.67 -34.48 -23.55
C LEU A 16 21.08 -34.13 -24.06
N LEU A 17 21.55 -32.92 -23.79
CA LEU A 17 22.97 -32.60 -23.96
C LEU A 17 23.54 -32.12 -22.63
N LEU A 18 24.25 -33.04 -21.94
CA LEU A 18 25.18 -32.70 -20.88
C LEU A 18 26.35 -31.95 -21.52
N LEU A 19 26.55 -30.70 -21.09
CA LEU A 19 27.82 -30.02 -21.24
C LEU A 19 28.16 -29.33 -19.94
N LEU A 20 29.23 -29.81 -19.32
CA LEU A 20 29.96 -29.14 -18.26
C LEU A 20 30.34 -27.73 -18.71
N ALA A 21 29.89 -26.72 -18.03
CA ALA A 21 30.46 -25.39 -18.11
C ALA A 21 30.59 -24.80 -16.71
N ALA A 22 31.78 -24.31 -16.49
CA ALA A 22 32.29 -23.67 -15.31
C ALA A 22 31.31 -22.70 -14.65
N GLY A 23 31.31 -22.71 -13.30
CA GLY A 23 30.49 -21.83 -12.48
C GLY A 23 30.74 -20.36 -12.77
N CYS A 24 29.70 -19.70 -13.21
CA CYS A 24 29.46 -18.30 -12.88
C CYS A 24 28.44 -18.33 -11.74
N GLY A 25 28.93 -18.15 -10.52
CA GLY A 25 28.06 -18.01 -9.36
C GLY A 25 27.15 -16.78 -9.60
N LYS A 26 25.85 -17.00 -9.65
CA LYS A 26 24.90 -15.91 -9.52
C LYS A 26 25.20 -15.22 -8.19
N SER A 27 25.36 -13.92 -8.22
CA SER A 27 25.50 -13.13 -7.00
C SER A 27 24.26 -13.34 -6.13
N PRO A 28 24.39 -13.67 -4.84
CA PRO A 28 23.24 -13.90 -3.96
C PRO A 28 22.27 -12.70 -3.91
N VAL A 29 22.76 -11.51 -4.18
CA VAL A 29 21.95 -10.28 -4.21
C VAL A 29 21.05 -10.21 -5.45
N LYS A 30 21.49 -10.73 -6.60
CA LYS A 30 20.67 -10.74 -7.82
C LYS A 30 19.52 -11.74 -7.70
N GLU A 31 19.77 -12.85 -6.98
CA GLU A 31 18.75 -13.86 -6.69
C GLU A 31 17.73 -13.33 -5.68
N ALA A 32 18.17 -12.60 -4.64
CA ALA A 32 17.29 -11.94 -3.67
C ALA A 32 16.43 -10.82 -4.33
N ALA A 33 16.97 -10.07 -5.28
CA ALA A 33 16.23 -9.01 -5.99
C ALA A 33 15.22 -9.54 -7.01
N GLU A 34 15.51 -10.67 -7.66
CA GLU A 34 14.55 -11.36 -8.52
C GLU A 34 13.45 -12.06 -7.69
N GLU A 35 13.77 -12.51 -6.46
CA GLU A 35 12.85 -13.17 -5.54
C GLU A 35 11.91 -12.18 -4.85
N VAL A 36 12.31 -10.92 -4.63
CA VAL A 36 11.48 -9.85 -4.09
C VAL A 36 10.23 -9.58 -4.95
N ALA A 37 10.30 -9.81 -6.26
CA ALA A 37 9.13 -9.68 -7.15
C ALA A 37 8.13 -10.85 -7.06
N ALA A 38 8.48 -11.95 -6.39
CA ALA A 38 7.72 -13.20 -6.40
C ALA A 38 7.35 -13.76 -5.01
N GLN A 39 7.84 -13.18 -3.90
CA GLN A 39 7.56 -13.70 -2.56
C GLN A 39 6.33 -13.05 -1.92
N GLU A 40 5.44 -13.88 -1.39
CA GLU A 40 4.43 -13.45 -0.44
C GLU A 40 5.11 -12.93 0.84
N PRO A 41 4.57 -11.89 1.51
CA PRO A 41 5.21 -11.26 2.65
C PRO A 41 5.43 -12.25 3.81
N VAL A 42 6.65 -12.28 4.33
CA VAL A 42 6.99 -13.03 5.55
C VAL A 42 6.31 -12.34 6.73
N VAL A 43 5.45 -13.04 7.45
CA VAL A 43 4.78 -12.55 8.66
C VAL A 43 5.82 -12.43 9.77
N ILE A 44 6.29 -11.21 10.02
CA ILE A 44 7.07 -10.89 11.22
C ILE A 44 6.06 -10.72 12.37
N GLY A 45 6.25 -11.48 13.43
CA GLY A 45 5.45 -11.66 14.61
C GLY A 45 4.31 -10.65 14.90
N THR A 46 3.12 -11.17 15.05
CA THR A 46 1.92 -10.42 15.45
C THR A 46 2.08 -9.83 16.84
N VAL A 47 2.05 -8.50 16.93
CA VAL A 47 1.76 -7.82 18.21
C VAL A 47 0.29 -8.12 18.52
N PRO A 48 -0.06 -8.50 19.76
CA PRO A 48 -1.46 -8.74 20.11
C PRO A 48 -2.26 -7.44 19.92
N GLN A 49 -3.11 -7.42 18.92
CA GLN A 49 -4.09 -6.35 18.75
C GLN A 49 -5.10 -6.49 19.88
N THR A 50 -5.24 -5.47 20.71
CA THR A 50 -6.36 -5.39 21.66
C THR A 50 -7.63 -5.32 20.83
N ASP A 51 -8.56 -6.26 21.08
CA ASP A 51 -9.89 -6.24 20.46
C ASP A 51 -10.50 -4.84 20.59
N ALA A 52 -10.49 -4.10 19.49
CA ALA A 52 -11.24 -2.86 19.43
C ALA A 52 -12.71 -3.25 19.61
N ALA A 53 -13.40 -2.62 20.56
CA ALA A 53 -14.83 -2.79 20.70
C ALA A 53 -15.47 -2.69 19.32
N SER A 54 -16.30 -3.67 18.95
CA SER A 54 -16.94 -3.72 17.65
C SER A 54 -17.65 -2.38 17.39
N VAL A 55 -17.12 -1.61 16.46
CA VAL A 55 -17.74 -0.34 16.06
C VAL A 55 -18.97 -0.69 15.23
N ASP A 56 -20.11 -0.15 15.62
CA ASP A 56 -21.34 -0.32 14.86
C ASP A 56 -21.26 0.53 13.58
N HIS A 57 -21.31 -0.10 12.42
CA HIS A 57 -21.33 0.56 11.13
C HIS A 57 -22.75 0.63 10.60
N SER A 58 -23.22 1.81 10.26
CA SER A 58 -24.47 2.04 9.57
C SER A 58 -24.24 2.69 8.20
N SER A 59 -25.19 2.49 7.27
CA SER A 59 -25.10 3.01 5.92
C SER A 59 -26.46 3.26 5.30
N LEU A 60 -26.49 4.02 4.23
CA LEU A 60 -27.70 4.19 3.40
C LEU A 60 -27.88 3.05 2.40
N TYR A 61 -26.77 2.45 1.92
CA TYR A 61 -26.79 1.27 1.06
C TYR A 61 -25.85 0.22 1.63
N ALA A 62 -26.37 -0.96 1.92
CA ALA A 62 -25.60 -2.05 2.50
C ALA A 62 -25.68 -3.31 1.64
N VAL A 63 -24.52 -3.96 1.43
CA VAL A 63 -24.41 -5.32 0.86
C VAL A 63 -23.91 -6.24 1.96
N ASP A 64 -24.84 -7.01 2.53
CA ASP A 64 -24.66 -7.85 3.68
C ASP A 64 -24.78 -9.33 3.29
N GLY A 65 -23.67 -10.02 3.21
CA GLY A 65 -23.62 -11.44 2.89
C GLY A 65 -24.18 -11.81 1.50
N THR A 66 -24.49 -10.83 0.65
CA THR A 66 -25.06 -11.01 -0.69
C THR A 66 -24.05 -10.63 -1.77
N THR A 67 -24.35 -10.96 -3.01
CA THR A 67 -23.57 -10.52 -4.17
C THR A 67 -24.41 -9.58 -5.00
N GLU A 68 -23.90 -8.37 -5.21
CA GLU A 68 -24.61 -7.30 -5.94
C GLU A 68 -23.69 -6.61 -6.95
N ALA A 69 -24.29 -6.01 -7.95
CA ALA A 69 -23.62 -5.18 -8.94
C ALA A 69 -24.45 -3.92 -9.22
N SER A 70 -23.75 -2.81 -9.45
CA SER A 70 -24.36 -1.50 -9.75
C SER A 70 -23.55 -0.82 -10.86
N ASP A 71 -24.25 -0.15 -11.78
CA ASP A 71 -23.62 0.55 -12.88
C ASP A 71 -24.28 1.92 -13.06
N ASN A 72 -23.45 2.97 -13.12
CA ASN A 72 -23.85 4.35 -13.35
C ASN A 72 -24.89 4.88 -12.32
N GLU A 73 -24.70 4.52 -11.06
CA GLU A 73 -25.60 4.92 -9.96
C GLU A 73 -24.91 5.95 -9.04
N SER A 74 -25.75 6.71 -8.32
CA SER A 74 -25.29 7.73 -7.38
C SER A 74 -25.71 7.39 -5.95
N TYR A 75 -24.78 7.54 -5.00
CA TYR A 75 -24.99 7.28 -3.58
C TYR A 75 -24.54 8.49 -2.77
N ALA A 76 -25.35 8.94 -1.81
CA ALA A 76 -24.97 10.08 -0.99
C ALA A 76 -25.42 9.91 0.45
N SER A 77 -24.56 10.28 1.41
CA SER A 77 -24.89 10.34 2.84
C SER A 77 -24.46 11.69 3.43
N ASP A 78 -25.42 12.41 4.00
CA ASP A 78 -25.21 13.66 4.76
C ASP A 78 -25.34 13.45 6.28
N THR A 79 -25.59 12.22 6.70
CA THR A 79 -25.86 11.87 8.10
C THR A 79 -24.55 11.52 8.81
N ALA A 80 -24.38 12.05 10.02
CA ALA A 80 -23.22 11.79 10.88
C ALA A 80 -23.08 10.29 11.20
N ASN A 81 -21.88 9.76 11.07
CA ASN A 81 -21.54 8.35 11.32
C ASN A 81 -22.38 7.35 10.49
N VAL A 82 -22.87 7.75 9.32
CA VAL A 82 -23.58 6.86 8.40
C VAL A 82 -22.83 6.84 7.07
N ASN A 83 -22.28 5.70 6.71
CA ASN A 83 -21.59 5.50 5.44
C ASN A 83 -22.57 5.66 4.26
N ALA A 84 -22.12 6.12 3.11
CA ALA A 84 -23.00 6.08 1.93
C ALA A 84 -23.16 4.63 1.45
N ILE A 85 -22.06 3.86 1.47
CA ILE A 85 -22.03 2.44 1.10
C ILE A 85 -21.32 1.64 2.19
N LEU A 86 -21.88 0.47 2.53
CA LEU A 86 -21.27 -0.53 3.42
C LEU A 86 -21.29 -1.90 2.75
N VAL A 87 -20.14 -2.58 2.72
CA VAL A 87 -20.03 -3.98 2.28
C VAL A 87 -19.51 -4.80 3.46
N GLU A 88 -20.29 -5.73 3.93
CA GLU A 88 -19.99 -6.48 5.14
C GLU A 88 -20.39 -7.95 5.10
N ARG A 89 -19.92 -8.73 6.11
CA ARG A 89 -20.30 -10.13 6.33
C ARG A 89 -20.19 -11.00 5.08
N MET A 90 -19.03 -10.93 4.39
CA MET A 90 -18.75 -11.63 3.13
C MET A 90 -19.64 -11.16 1.96
N GLY A 91 -20.27 -9.98 2.04
CA GLY A 91 -20.94 -9.34 0.92
C GLY A 91 -19.95 -9.05 -0.21
N ILE A 92 -20.39 -9.16 -1.45
CA ILE A 92 -19.59 -8.88 -2.65
C ILE A 92 -20.32 -7.82 -3.47
N LEU A 93 -19.66 -6.69 -3.69
CA LEU A 93 -20.21 -5.60 -4.49
C LEU A 93 -19.24 -5.25 -5.64
N THR A 94 -19.78 -5.17 -6.85
CA THR A 94 -19.06 -4.62 -8.01
C THR A 94 -19.79 -3.39 -8.51
N MET A 95 -19.06 -2.27 -8.59
CA MET A 95 -19.62 -1.00 -9.08
C MET A 95 -18.78 -0.47 -10.24
N THR A 96 -19.47 0.10 -11.22
CA THR A 96 -18.86 0.78 -12.35
C THR A 96 -19.50 2.15 -12.53
N SER A 97 -18.68 3.18 -12.79
CA SER A 97 -19.14 4.55 -13.04
C SER A 97 -20.03 5.12 -11.91
N ALA A 98 -19.77 4.72 -10.66
CA ALA A 98 -20.54 5.22 -9.52
C ALA A 98 -20.07 6.63 -9.11
N ASP A 99 -21.05 7.46 -8.66
CA ASP A 99 -20.80 8.76 -8.05
C ASP A 99 -21.18 8.71 -6.57
N ILE A 100 -20.21 8.79 -5.66
CA ILE A 100 -20.40 8.52 -4.24
C ILE A 100 -20.03 9.77 -3.44
N ASN A 101 -20.97 10.28 -2.65
CA ASN A 101 -20.81 11.53 -1.90
C ASN A 101 -21.02 11.33 -0.39
N LYS A 102 -20.13 11.92 0.43
CA LYS A 102 -20.25 11.93 1.89
C LYS A 102 -20.01 13.32 2.47
N SER A 103 -21.03 13.89 3.12
CA SER A 103 -20.96 15.24 3.70
C SER A 103 -21.24 15.30 5.20
N GLY A 104 -21.75 14.22 5.81
CA GLY A 104 -22.00 14.17 7.26
C GLY A 104 -20.70 14.10 8.05
N ASP A 105 -20.66 14.77 9.20
CA ASP A 105 -19.50 14.82 10.08
C ASP A 105 -19.39 13.57 10.98
N ALA A 106 -18.16 13.16 11.28
CA ALA A 106 -17.92 12.16 12.29
C ALA A 106 -18.18 12.72 13.70
N THR A 107 -18.77 11.91 14.56
CA THR A 107 -18.80 12.15 16.00
C THR A 107 -18.01 11.05 16.71
N GLY A 108 -16.94 11.41 17.41
CA GLY A 108 -16.04 10.46 18.06
C GLY A 108 -14.81 10.12 17.20
N ASP A 109 -14.32 8.89 17.30
CA ASP A 109 -13.10 8.43 16.62
C ASP A 109 -13.35 8.16 15.14
N TYR A 110 -12.86 9.04 14.27
CA TYR A 110 -12.99 8.94 12.83
C TYR A 110 -12.08 7.87 12.19
N THR A 111 -11.10 7.36 12.95
CA THR A 111 -10.19 6.31 12.46
C THR A 111 -10.84 4.94 12.40
N THR A 112 -12.06 4.80 12.92
CA THR A 112 -12.84 3.55 12.86
C THR A 112 -13.42 3.27 11.45
N GLY A 113 -13.55 4.28 10.61
CA GLY A 113 -14.16 4.15 9.28
C GLY A 113 -15.69 4.15 9.29
N ASN A 114 -16.34 4.46 10.43
CA ASN A 114 -17.79 4.50 10.55
C ASN A 114 -18.45 5.73 9.90
N ASN A 115 -17.66 6.68 9.40
CA ASN A 115 -18.11 7.87 8.68
C ASN A 115 -17.47 7.98 7.28
N ALA A 116 -17.29 6.88 6.59
CA ALA A 116 -16.71 6.88 5.26
C ALA A 116 -17.75 7.09 4.15
N ALA A 117 -17.32 7.54 2.97
CA ALA A 117 -18.17 7.41 1.79
C ALA A 117 -18.41 5.94 1.48
N VAL A 118 -17.35 5.13 1.54
CA VAL A 118 -17.42 3.67 1.32
C VAL A 118 -16.70 2.96 2.44
N ALA A 119 -17.39 2.07 3.15
CA ALA A 119 -16.82 1.17 4.15
C ALA A 119 -16.90 -0.29 3.69
N VAL A 120 -15.81 -1.03 3.81
CA VAL A 120 -15.72 -2.46 3.56
C VAL A 120 -15.17 -3.14 4.81
N ILE A 121 -15.94 -4.04 5.41
CA ILE A 121 -15.61 -4.66 6.69
C ILE A 121 -15.99 -6.15 6.72
N SER A 122 -15.58 -6.86 7.75
CA SER A 122 -16.09 -8.22 8.06
C SER A 122 -16.02 -9.18 6.88
N LYS A 123 -14.88 -9.23 6.19
CA LYS A 123 -14.62 -10.06 4.98
C LYS A 123 -15.47 -9.66 3.76
N GLY A 124 -16.02 -8.44 3.75
CA GLY A 124 -16.66 -7.88 2.57
C GLY A 124 -15.65 -7.71 1.43
N GLN A 125 -16.12 -7.74 0.20
CA GLN A 125 -15.32 -7.56 -1.00
C GLN A 125 -15.96 -6.49 -1.90
N LEU A 126 -15.19 -5.49 -2.25
CA LEU A 126 -15.65 -4.40 -3.13
C LEU A 126 -14.72 -4.24 -4.32
N THR A 127 -15.30 -4.15 -5.51
CA THR A 127 -14.63 -3.71 -6.73
C THR A 127 -15.28 -2.44 -7.24
N LEU A 128 -14.47 -1.36 -7.38
CA LEU A 128 -14.90 -0.08 -7.93
C LEU A 128 -14.14 0.20 -9.23
N ASN A 129 -14.87 0.44 -10.30
CA ASN A 129 -14.29 0.78 -11.60
C ASN A 129 -14.77 2.15 -12.05
N GLN A 130 -13.85 3.00 -12.50
CA GLN A 130 -14.15 4.29 -13.16
C GLN A 130 -15.14 5.16 -12.36
N SER A 131 -15.02 5.15 -11.04
CA SER A 131 -15.96 5.79 -10.12
C SER A 131 -15.37 7.06 -9.51
N ASN A 132 -16.24 7.94 -9.01
CA ASN A 132 -15.85 9.15 -8.30
C ASN A 132 -16.36 9.11 -6.86
N ILE A 133 -15.49 9.46 -5.94
CA ILE A 133 -15.81 9.55 -4.51
C ILE A 133 -15.47 10.96 -4.04
N THR A 134 -16.42 11.65 -3.45
CA THR A 134 -16.23 12.99 -2.90
C THR A 134 -16.62 13.03 -1.44
N THR A 135 -15.77 13.57 -0.58
CA THR A 135 -16.12 13.82 0.82
C THR A 135 -15.76 15.24 1.24
N ASN A 136 -16.58 15.82 2.12
CA ASN A 136 -16.34 17.14 2.72
C ASN A 136 -16.68 17.20 4.22
N GLY A 137 -17.20 16.12 4.80
CA GLY A 137 -17.49 16.04 6.23
C GLY A 137 -16.21 15.90 7.07
N LEU A 138 -16.25 16.38 8.31
CA LEU A 138 -15.19 16.15 9.30
C LEU A 138 -15.01 14.63 9.52
N GLY A 139 -13.79 14.13 9.43
CA GLY A 139 -13.48 12.71 9.66
C GLY A 139 -14.15 11.76 8.66
N ALA A 140 -14.56 12.26 7.48
CA ALA A 140 -15.23 11.48 6.44
C ALA A 140 -14.20 10.87 5.49
N ALA A 141 -13.73 9.66 5.78
CA ALA A 141 -12.83 8.94 4.88
C ALA A 141 -13.51 8.69 3.50
N GLY A 142 -12.73 8.75 2.42
CA GLY A 142 -13.24 8.36 1.10
C GLY A 142 -13.52 6.87 1.04
N LEU A 143 -12.49 6.08 1.31
CA LEU A 143 -12.52 4.62 1.38
C LEU A 143 -12.06 4.18 2.77
N ALA A 144 -12.77 3.29 3.42
CA ALA A 144 -12.37 2.65 4.67
C ALA A 144 -12.45 1.12 4.53
N VAL A 145 -11.35 0.42 4.82
CA VAL A 145 -11.26 -1.04 4.69
C VAL A 145 -10.71 -1.60 6.00
N SER A 146 -11.47 -2.48 6.66
CA SER A 146 -11.13 -2.97 7.99
C SER A 146 -11.40 -4.47 8.17
N GLY A 147 -10.49 -5.15 8.83
CA GLY A 147 -10.61 -6.54 9.26
C GLY A 147 -9.97 -7.55 8.32
N GLU A 148 -9.39 -8.58 8.91
CA GLU A 148 -8.76 -9.68 8.20
C GLU A 148 -9.70 -10.32 7.16
N GLY A 149 -9.19 -10.56 5.95
CA GLY A 149 -9.94 -11.15 4.84
C GLY A 149 -10.86 -10.17 4.12
N THR A 150 -10.92 -8.90 4.55
CA THR A 150 -11.65 -7.83 3.85
C THR A 150 -10.82 -7.31 2.68
N GLN A 151 -11.46 -7.08 1.53
CA GLN A 151 -10.79 -6.73 0.28
C GLN A 151 -11.45 -5.56 -0.44
N LEU A 152 -10.62 -4.63 -0.90
CA LEU A 152 -11.00 -3.55 -1.81
C LEU A 152 -10.12 -3.61 -3.07
N ALA A 153 -10.72 -3.54 -4.24
CA ALA A 153 -10.02 -3.29 -5.49
C ALA A 153 -10.64 -2.09 -6.21
N THR A 154 -9.80 -1.17 -6.69
CA THR A 154 -10.29 -0.07 -7.53
C THR A 154 -9.49 0.05 -8.82
N THR A 155 -10.16 0.42 -9.90
CA THR A 155 -9.53 0.72 -11.19
C THR A 155 -10.03 2.06 -11.69
N ASP A 156 -9.09 2.98 -12.01
CA ASP A 156 -9.38 4.32 -12.54
C ASP A 156 -10.44 5.09 -11.73
N THR A 157 -10.42 4.90 -10.42
CA THR A 157 -11.34 5.54 -9.48
C THR A 157 -10.67 6.75 -8.84
N SER A 158 -11.38 7.86 -8.75
CA SER A 158 -10.91 9.09 -8.13
C SER A 158 -11.55 9.32 -6.79
N VAL A 159 -10.74 9.64 -5.78
CA VAL A 159 -11.18 10.03 -4.44
C VAL A 159 -10.72 11.45 -4.17
N TYR A 160 -11.66 12.32 -3.86
CA TYR A 160 -11.41 13.71 -3.51
C TYR A 160 -12.02 14.05 -2.15
N ASN A 161 -11.18 14.40 -1.19
CA ASN A 161 -11.57 14.76 0.16
C ASN A 161 -11.21 16.20 0.50
N SER A 162 -12.20 17.00 0.90
CA SER A 162 -12.00 18.36 1.38
C SER A 162 -12.28 18.56 2.88
N GLY A 163 -12.81 17.53 3.55
CA GLY A 163 -13.07 17.56 5.00
C GLY A 163 -11.80 17.52 5.83
N THR A 164 -11.83 18.09 7.04
CA THR A 164 -10.75 18.00 8.01
C THR A 164 -10.65 16.58 8.58
N SER A 165 -9.44 16.09 8.84
CA SER A 165 -9.15 14.75 9.37
C SER A 165 -9.80 13.63 8.54
N SER A 166 -9.84 13.80 7.24
CA SER A 166 -10.56 12.96 6.28
C SER A 166 -9.59 12.35 5.26
N PRO A 167 -9.03 11.15 5.54
CA PRO A 167 -8.11 10.49 4.62
C PRO A 167 -8.85 10.07 3.32
N ALA A 168 -8.13 10.04 2.19
CA ALA A 168 -8.71 9.49 0.98
C ALA A 168 -8.92 7.98 1.10
N ILE A 169 -7.95 7.27 1.70
CA ILE A 169 -8.10 5.85 2.05
C ILE A 169 -7.59 5.58 3.47
N LEU A 170 -8.37 4.80 4.22
CA LEU A 170 -8.03 4.20 5.51
C LEU A 170 -7.98 2.69 5.37
N VAL A 171 -6.86 2.05 5.73
CA VAL A 171 -6.72 0.58 5.76
C VAL A 171 -6.27 0.15 7.14
N ARG A 172 -7.00 -0.80 7.74
CA ARG A 172 -6.75 -1.23 9.11
C ARG A 172 -7.03 -2.72 9.34
N GLU A 173 -6.51 -3.24 10.47
CA GLU A 173 -6.88 -4.56 11.00
C GLU A 173 -6.70 -5.69 9.96
N ASP A 174 -5.51 -5.74 9.34
CA ASP A 174 -5.12 -6.76 8.34
C ASP A 174 -6.00 -6.81 7.07
N ALA A 175 -6.79 -5.76 6.82
CA ALA A 175 -7.49 -5.63 5.55
C ALA A 175 -6.54 -5.37 4.39
N SER A 176 -6.99 -5.66 3.17
CA SER A 176 -6.21 -5.48 1.95
C SER A 176 -6.91 -4.57 0.94
N ALA A 177 -6.18 -3.61 0.40
CA ALA A 177 -6.66 -2.74 -0.66
C ALA A 177 -5.66 -2.69 -1.83
N VAL A 178 -6.17 -2.75 -3.05
CA VAL A 178 -5.41 -2.59 -4.30
C VAL A 178 -6.06 -1.46 -5.10
N ILE A 179 -5.29 -0.43 -5.39
CA ILE A 179 -5.73 0.72 -6.20
C ILE A 179 -4.90 0.77 -7.48
N THR A 180 -5.55 0.74 -8.62
CA THR A 180 -4.91 0.77 -9.94
C THR A 180 -5.41 1.98 -10.71
N GLY A 181 -4.49 2.87 -11.12
CA GLY A 181 -4.85 4.13 -11.76
C GLY A 181 -5.67 5.06 -10.85
N GLY A 182 -6.25 6.08 -11.44
CA GLY A 182 -7.07 7.05 -10.71
C GLY A 182 -6.26 8.00 -9.81
N MET A 183 -6.93 8.59 -8.82
CA MET A 183 -6.35 9.62 -7.97
C MET A 183 -6.85 9.52 -6.52
N LEU A 184 -5.95 9.73 -5.56
CA LEU A 184 -6.24 9.95 -4.15
C LEU A 184 -5.83 11.37 -3.76
N SER A 185 -6.79 12.26 -3.54
CA SER A 185 -6.55 13.69 -3.27
C SER A 185 -7.21 14.15 -1.99
N THR A 186 -6.47 14.89 -1.16
CA THR A 186 -6.99 15.50 0.06
C THR A 186 -6.65 16.99 0.12
N GLU A 187 -7.63 17.82 0.48
CA GLU A 187 -7.47 19.26 0.68
C GLU A 187 -7.74 19.73 2.11
N GLY A 188 -8.38 18.87 2.92
CA GLY A 188 -8.70 19.19 4.30
C GLY A 188 -7.45 19.30 5.20
N ALA A 189 -7.57 20.06 6.27
CA ALA A 189 -6.53 20.09 7.30
C ALA A 189 -6.40 18.69 7.95
N ASP A 190 -5.18 18.28 8.30
CA ASP A 190 -4.88 16.99 8.94
C ASP A 190 -5.47 15.77 8.19
N SER A 191 -5.45 15.83 6.85
CA SER A 191 -6.05 14.84 5.97
C SER A 191 -4.98 14.21 5.07
N PRO A 192 -4.35 13.10 5.49
CA PRO A 192 -3.42 12.38 4.62
C PRO A 192 -4.18 11.71 3.46
N SER A 193 -3.50 11.50 2.33
CA SER A 193 -4.11 10.69 1.26
C SER A 193 -4.26 9.24 1.69
N ILE A 194 -3.30 8.73 2.47
CA ILE A 194 -3.26 7.35 2.98
C ILE A 194 -3.13 7.37 4.50
N LEU A 195 -3.99 6.64 5.19
CA LEU A 195 -3.92 6.40 6.63
C LEU A 195 -3.90 4.89 6.89
N LEU A 196 -2.86 4.39 7.57
CA LEU A 196 -2.67 2.96 7.86
C LEU A 196 -2.69 2.68 9.37
N PHE A 197 -3.45 1.62 9.74
CA PHE A 197 -3.59 1.08 11.11
C PHE A 197 -3.45 -0.45 11.10
N GLY A 198 -2.35 -0.99 10.60
CA GLY A 198 -2.16 -2.43 10.43
C GLY A 198 -2.97 -2.97 9.25
N GLY A 199 -2.43 -2.86 8.04
CA GLY A 199 -3.11 -3.33 6.83
C GLY A 199 -2.19 -3.35 5.63
N ARG A 200 -2.74 -3.76 4.49
CA ARG A 200 -2.01 -3.92 3.23
C ARG A 200 -2.58 -3.00 2.16
N LEU A 201 -1.73 -2.15 1.59
CA LEU A 201 -2.12 -1.27 0.50
C LEU A 201 -1.15 -1.42 -0.67
N THR A 202 -1.68 -1.66 -1.86
CA THR A 202 -0.94 -1.65 -3.11
C THR A 202 -1.46 -0.53 -4.00
N LEU A 203 -0.56 0.31 -4.48
CA LEU A 203 -0.85 1.40 -5.42
C LEU A 203 -0.13 1.14 -6.74
N ASN A 204 -0.89 1.01 -7.83
CA ASN A 204 -0.37 0.75 -9.17
C ASN A 204 -0.68 1.94 -10.10
N GLY A 205 0.30 2.80 -10.36
CA GLY A 205 0.13 3.96 -11.23
C GLY A 205 -0.88 4.99 -10.71
N VAL A 206 -0.96 5.16 -9.39
CA VAL A 206 -1.93 6.05 -8.74
C VAL A 206 -1.35 7.45 -8.60
N ALA A 207 -2.14 8.48 -8.93
CA ALA A 207 -1.81 9.86 -8.63
C ALA A 207 -2.23 10.22 -7.20
N LEU A 208 -1.30 10.76 -6.40
CA LEU A 208 -1.58 11.19 -5.03
C LEU A 208 -1.35 12.69 -4.88
N SER A 209 -2.18 13.33 -4.08
CA SER A 209 -1.96 14.70 -3.62
C SER A 209 -2.54 14.93 -2.23
N SER A 210 -1.81 15.68 -1.40
CA SER A 210 -2.32 16.19 -0.13
C SER A 210 -1.95 17.66 0.00
N LYS A 211 -2.92 18.50 0.30
CA LYS A 211 -2.69 19.94 0.51
C LYS A 211 -1.83 20.21 1.74
N SER A 212 -1.88 19.37 2.74
CA SER A 212 -0.98 19.43 3.90
C SER A 212 0.45 19.04 3.57
N GLY A 213 0.71 18.41 2.41
CA GLY A 213 1.99 17.85 2.02
C GLY A 213 2.24 16.45 2.59
N ASP A 214 1.42 15.97 3.52
CA ASP A 214 1.53 14.65 4.12
C ASP A 214 0.59 13.67 3.40
N MET A 215 1.16 12.83 2.54
CA MET A 215 0.38 11.86 1.78
C MET A 215 0.22 10.53 2.52
N LEU A 216 1.10 10.22 3.47
CA LEU A 216 1.09 8.95 4.19
C LEU A 216 1.23 9.18 5.69
N ARG A 217 0.29 8.65 6.46
CA ARG A 217 0.37 8.55 7.92
C ARG A 217 0.19 7.10 8.37
N ILE A 218 1.01 6.67 9.33
CA ILE A 218 1.00 5.31 9.89
C ILE A 218 0.90 5.43 11.41
N ASP A 219 -0.27 5.10 11.92
CA ASP A 219 -0.59 5.37 13.34
C ASP A 219 -0.50 4.12 14.22
N ALA A 220 -0.66 2.90 13.69
CA ALA A 220 -0.53 1.68 14.48
C ALA A 220 -0.29 0.42 13.62
N GLY A 221 0.08 -0.67 14.28
CA GLY A 221 0.10 -2.03 13.74
C GLY A 221 1.18 -2.30 12.70
N THR A 222 1.12 -3.48 12.12
CA THR A 222 2.03 -3.91 11.05
C THR A 222 1.45 -3.55 9.70
N ASN A 223 2.15 -2.72 8.94
CA ASN A 223 1.66 -2.17 7.69
C ASN A 223 2.52 -2.60 6.51
N PHE A 224 1.87 -2.86 5.39
CA PHE A 224 2.51 -3.22 4.12
C PHE A 224 2.06 -2.23 3.05
N LEU A 225 3.00 -1.48 2.49
CA LEU A 225 2.74 -0.54 1.41
C LEU A 225 3.58 -0.91 0.19
N THR A 226 2.92 -1.24 -0.89
CA THR A 226 3.56 -1.46 -2.19
C THR A 226 3.25 -0.30 -3.12
N LEU A 227 4.28 0.34 -3.64
CA LEU A 227 4.18 1.37 -4.66
C LEU A 227 4.74 0.82 -5.97
N ASP A 228 3.89 0.68 -6.96
CA ASP A 228 4.24 0.34 -8.32
C ASP A 228 3.98 1.56 -9.21
N ASN A 229 4.99 2.11 -9.85
CA ASN A 229 4.86 3.31 -10.68
C ASN A 229 4.02 4.43 -10.01
N SER A 230 4.16 4.58 -8.71
CA SER A 230 3.43 5.55 -7.89
C SER A 230 4.39 6.36 -7.04
N THR A 231 4.05 7.63 -6.77
CA THR A 231 4.88 8.52 -5.95
C THR A 231 4.15 8.91 -4.67
N VAL A 232 4.81 8.70 -3.53
CA VAL A 232 4.29 9.07 -2.21
C VAL A 232 5.30 9.96 -1.49
N SER A 233 4.82 11.00 -0.83
CA SER A 233 5.61 11.76 0.14
C SER A 233 4.98 11.70 1.52
N SER A 234 5.81 11.61 2.57
CA SER A 234 5.37 11.63 3.96
C SER A 234 6.19 12.65 4.73
N MET A 235 5.50 13.47 5.52
CA MET A 235 6.10 14.43 6.44
C MET A 235 6.04 13.91 7.89
N SER A 236 5.19 12.93 8.15
CA SER A 236 4.94 12.39 9.48
C SER A 236 5.93 11.27 9.82
N THR A 237 6.31 11.20 11.09
CA THR A 237 7.00 10.04 11.66
C THR A 237 5.97 8.96 12.01
N PHE A 238 6.42 7.71 12.05
CA PHE A 238 5.55 6.60 12.50
C PHE A 238 5.25 6.73 13.99
N ALA A 239 4.03 6.33 14.38
CA ALA A 239 3.72 6.11 15.78
C ALA A 239 4.62 5.01 16.38
N GLU A 240 4.87 5.09 17.70
CA GLU A 240 5.81 4.16 18.38
C GLU A 240 5.44 2.69 18.24
N GLU A 241 4.16 2.37 18.07
CA GLU A 241 3.65 1.01 17.93
C GLU A 241 3.44 0.56 16.47
N ALA A 242 3.81 1.41 15.52
CA ALA A 242 3.65 1.11 14.10
C ALA A 242 4.92 0.53 13.49
N SER A 243 4.75 -0.38 12.52
CA SER A 243 5.82 -0.85 11.65
C SER A 243 5.39 -0.76 10.18
N LEU A 244 6.37 -0.66 9.29
CA LEU A 244 6.13 -0.58 7.85
C LEU A 244 7.08 -1.49 7.07
N GLU A 245 6.51 -2.30 6.18
CA GLU A 245 7.23 -2.84 5.04
C GLU A 245 6.86 -2.04 3.79
N LEU A 246 7.85 -1.35 3.22
CA LEU A 246 7.69 -0.53 2.02
C LEU A 246 8.36 -1.23 0.83
N ARG A 247 7.59 -1.49 -0.22
CA ARG A 247 8.08 -2.04 -1.49
C ARG A 247 7.92 -1.01 -2.61
N LEU A 248 8.99 -0.76 -3.36
CA LEU A 248 9.03 0.20 -4.46
C LEU A 248 9.44 -0.51 -5.75
N SER A 249 8.61 -0.43 -6.78
CA SER A 249 8.83 -1.07 -8.07
C SER A 249 8.42 -0.20 -9.26
N ASN A 250 8.98 -0.50 -10.43
CA ASN A 250 8.60 0.10 -11.72
C ASN A 250 8.69 1.63 -11.76
N GLY A 251 9.75 2.20 -11.20
CA GLY A 251 9.96 3.65 -11.17
C GLY A 251 9.18 4.38 -10.06
N ALA A 252 8.70 3.66 -9.07
CA ALA A 252 8.05 4.26 -7.90
C ALA A 252 9.03 5.16 -7.12
N SER A 253 8.49 6.12 -6.39
CA SER A 253 9.28 7.02 -5.56
C SER A 253 8.63 7.23 -4.20
N PHE A 254 9.44 7.14 -3.16
CA PHE A 254 9.06 7.55 -1.81
C PHE A 254 9.96 8.68 -1.33
N THR A 255 9.35 9.76 -0.84
CA THR A 255 10.05 10.89 -0.23
C THR A 255 9.62 11.03 1.22
N GLY A 256 10.54 10.91 2.16
CA GLY A 256 10.21 11.00 3.59
C GLY A 256 11.31 10.46 4.50
N ALA A 257 11.02 10.44 5.80
CA ALA A 257 11.80 9.75 6.82
C ALA A 257 11.06 8.47 7.23
N LEU A 258 11.79 7.37 7.32
CA LEU A 258 11.26 6.07 7.72
C LEU A 258 11.88 5.65 9.05
N GLY A 259 11.04 5.25 10.01
CA GLY A 259 11.51 4.74 11.28
C GLY A 259 12.39 5.73 12.05
N GLY A 260 11.90 6.92 12.34
CA GLY A 260 12.66 8.05 12.91
C GLY A 260 13.25 7.83 14.31
N THR A 261 13.05 6.67 14.95
CA THR A 261 13.60 6.31 16.27
C THR A 261 14.01 4.85 16.32
N LEU A 262 14.88 4.51 17.28
CA LEU A 262 15.23 3.12 17.59
C LEU A 262 14.23 2.51 18.61
N PRO A 263 13.91 1.21 18.52
CA PRO A 263 14.37 0.27 17.50
C PRO A 263 13.79 0.56 16.11
N ALA A 264 14.54 0.25 15.06
CA ALA A 264 14.10 0.42 13.69
C ALA A 264 12.88 -0.49 13.39
N ARG A 265 11.84 0.10 12.81
CA ARG A 265 10.55 -0.59 12.55
C ARG A 265 10.11 -0.51 11.09
N ALA A 266 10.97 -0.01 10.23
CA ALA A 266 10.71 0.06 8.80
C ALA A 266 11.65 -0.88 8.05
N SER A 267 11.11 -1.59 7.06
CA SER A 267 11.87 -2.35 6.07
C SER A 267 11.59 -1.80 4.69
N VAL A 268 12.61 -1.68 3.85
CA VAL A 268 12.49 -1.15 2.49
C VAL A 268 13.04 -2.14 1.49
N TYR A 269 12.23 -2.43 0.47
CA TYR A 269 12.58 -3.24 -0.69
C TYR A 269 12.49 -2.36 -1.92
N LEU A 270 13.61 -2.16 -2.60
CA LEU A 270 13.77 -1.17 -3.65
C LEU A 270 14.32 -1.83 -4.91
N ASP A 271 13.58 -1.75 -6.02
CA ASP A 271 14.11 -2.16 -7.32
C ASP A 271 15.10 -1.12 -7.88
N ALA A 272 15.82 -1.46 -8.94
CA ALA A 272 16.83 -0.58 -9.51
C ALA A 272 16.26 0.67 -10.21
N SER A 273 14.96 0.69 -10.53
CA SER A 273 14.32 1.80 -11.24
C SER A 273 13.65 2.81 -10.31
N SER A 274 13.38 2.40 -9.07
CA SER A 274 12.64 3.17 -8.08
C SER A 274 13.55 4.00 -7.19
N LYS A 275 13.01 4.99 -6.48
CA LYS A 275 13.78 5.95 -5.69
C LYS A 275 13.31 6.04 -4.25
N LEU A 276 14.27 6.13 -3.34
CA LEU A 276 14.09 6.53 -1.95
C LEU A 276 14.76 7.89 -1.74
N ILE A 277 14.00 8.89 -1.28
CA ILE A 277 14.47 10.26 -1.07
C ILE A 277 14.29 10.60 0.41
N LEU A 278 15.38 10.82 1.11
CA LEU A 278 15.36 11.09 2.54
C LEU A 278 15.04 12.56 2.83
N THR A 279 14.24 12.79 3.87
CA THR A 279 13.96 14.14 4.41
C THR A 279 14.43 14.34 5.84
N ALA A 280 14.88 13.26 6.49
CA ALA A 280 15.53 13.24 7.80
C ALA A 280 16.35 11.96 7.96
N GLU A 281 17.08 11.85 9.09
CA GLU A 281 17.75 10.61 9.50
C GLU A 281 16.74 9.46 9.52
N THR A 282 17.11 8.34 8.91
CA THR A 282 16.21 7.20 8.69
C THR A 282 16.84 5.92 9.25
N TYR A 283 16.04 5.11 9.96
CA TYR A 283 16.46 3.87 10.59
C TYR A 283 15.64 2.70 10.06
N LEU A 284 16.32 1.72 9.42
CA LEU A 284 15.68 0.56 8.82
C LEU A 284 16.08 -0.73 9.54
N SER A 285 15.10 -1.58 9.82
CA SER A 285 15.34 -2.97 10.22
C SER A 285 15.88 -3.79 9.04
N ALA A 286 15.40 -3.55 7.82
CA ALA A 286 15.92 -4.17 6.61
C ALA A 286 15.96 -3.21 5.45
N LEU A 287 17.02 -3.31 4.62
CA LEU A 287 17.14 -2.66 3.33
C LEU A 287 17.50 -3.71 2.28
N VAL A 288 16.65 -3.93 1.30
CA VAL A 288 16.97 -4.75 0.12
C VAL A 288 16.92 -3.85 -1.10
N ASN A 289 18.08 -3.53 -1.66
CA ASN A 289 18.22 -2.65 -2.81
C ASN A 289 18.82 -3.40 -4.00
N ALA A 290 18.09 -3.46 -5.11
CA ALA A 290 18.57 -4.08 -6.34
C ALA A 290 19.70 -3.28 -7.03
N ASP A 291 19.78 -1.96 -6.78
CA ASP A 291 20.93 -1.15 -7.17
C ASP A 291 22.03 -1.22 -6.10
N LEU A 292 23.00 -2.06 -6.32
CA LEU A 292 24.14 -2.24 -5.40
C LEU A 292 25.05 -1.02 -5.29
N THR A 293 24.92 -0.04 -6.18
CA THR A 293 25.63 1.25 -6.08
C THR A 293 24.92 2.23 -5.17
N HIS A 294 23.67 1.93 -4.78
CA HIS A 294 22.78 2.79 -3.99
C HIS A 294 22.53 4.17 -4.61
N ALA A 295 22.74 4.33 -5.93
CA ALA A 295 22.53 5.59 -6.63
C ALA A 295 21.05 6.02 -6.70
N ASN A 296 20.14 5.09 -6.42
CA ASN A 296 18.70 5.31 -6.33
C ASN A 296 18.20 5.73 -4.94
N ILE A 297 19.13 5.98 -3.99
CA ILE A 297 18.83 6.54 -2.66
C ILE A 297 19.40 7.96 -2.60
N GLU A 298 18.52 8.98 -2.67
CA GLU A 298 18.89 10.39 -2.52
C GLU A 298 18.85 10.79 -1.04
N SER A 299 20.00 11.04 -0.46
CA SER A 299 20.13 11.28 0.99
C SER A 299 19.79 12.70 1.41
N ASN A 300 19.93 13.70 0.54
CA ASN A 300 19.81 15.13 0.89
C ASN A 300 20.68 15.54 2.10
N GLY A 301 21.81 14.86 2.33
CA GLY A 301 22.71 15.08 3.46
C GLY A 301 22.37 14.32 4.73
N PHE A 302 21.24 13.60 4.78
CA PHE A 302 20.85 12.75 5.90
C PHE A 302 21.45 11.35 5.79
N ASN A 303 21.58 10.65 6.91
CA ASN A 303 22.02 9.27 6.91
C ASN A 303 20.85 8.29 6.91
N LEU A 304 21.09 7.15 6.28
CA LEU A 304 20.25 5.96 6.33
C LEU A 304 20.96 4.90 7.15
N TYR A 305 20.40 4.52 8.28
CA TYR A 305 20.95 3.51 9.15
C TYR A 305 20.23 2.18 8.97
N TYR A 306 20.98 1.07 8.94
CA TYR A 306 20.42 -0.27 8.81
C TYR A 306 20.88 -1.17 9.97
N ASP A 307 20.04 -2.13 10.34
CA ASP A 307 20.36 -3.17 11.31
C ASP A 307 21.31 -4.20 10.68
N SER A 308 22.58 -4.22 11.10
CA SER A 308 23.58 -5.14 10.54
C SER A 308 23.40 -6.60 10.97
N GLU A 309 22.54 -6.89 11.95
CA GLU A 309 22.23 -8.24 12.42
C GLU A 309 21.06 -8.88 11.63
N ALA A 310 20.29 -8.08 10.91
CA ALA A 310 19.21 -8.60 10.08
C ALA A 310 19.75 -9.36 8.86
N ALA A 311 19.20 -10.54 8.61
CA ALA A 311 19.65 -11.42 7.52
C ALA A 311 19.53 -10.74 6.14
N GLU A 312 18.51 -9.94 5.92
CA GLU A 312 18.26 -9.18 4.71
C GLU A 312 19.38 -8.17 4.40
N ASN A 313 20.10 -7.70 5.44
CA ASN A 313 21.17 -6.73 5.33
C ASN A 313 22.57 -7.36 5.20
N ALA A 314 22.66 -8.69 5.20
CA ALA A 314 23.96 -9.39 5.15
C ALA A 314 24.81 -9.02 3.92
N TYR A 315 24.19 -8.65 2.81
CA TYR A 315 24.89 -8.22 1.59
C TYR A 315 25.62 -6.88 1.72
N LEU A 316 25.30 -6.09 2.73
CA LEU A 316 25.97 -4.82 3.05
C LEU A 316 27.29 -5.04 3.82
N GLU A 317 27.56 -6.28 4.28
CA GLU A 317 28.81 -6.69 4.94
C GLU A 317 29.20 -5.77 6.11
N SER A 318 28.23 -5.17 6.81
CA SER A 318 28.41 -4.16 7.86
C SER A 318 29.25 -2.95 7.43
N GLN A 319 29.24 -2.62 6.14
CA GLN A 319 29.97 -1.49 5.58
C GLN A 319 29.14 -0.21 5.53
N SER A 320 29.83 0.92 5.37
CA SER A 320 29.21 2.20 5.13
C SER A 320 29.45 2.65 3.68
N PHE A 321 28.43 3.20 3.06
CA PHE A 321 28.46 3.68 1.67
C PHE A 321 28.08 5.15 1.64
N MET A 322 28.77 5.95 0.85
CA MET A 322 28.38 7.33 0.61
C MET A 322 27.19 7.33 -0.36
N LEU A 323 26.12 8.02 0.03
CA LEU A 323 24.91 8.16 -0.79
C LEU A 323 24.92 9.44 -1.64
N PRO A 324 24.22 9.49 -2.78
CA PRO A 324 23.88 10.72 -3.44
C PRO A 324 23.32 11.75 -2.46
N GLY A 325 23.70 13.01 -2.59
CA GLY A 325 23.29 14.08 -1.66
C GLY A 325 24.16 14.24 -0.42
N GLY A 326 25.19 13.38 -0.21
CA GLY A 326 26.25 13.59 0.78
C GLY A 326 26.07 12.91 2.14
N GLY A 327 24.95 12.20 2.38
CA GLY A 327 24.78 11.34 3.56
C GLY A 327 25.39 9.95 3.37
N PHE A 328 25.23 9.10 4.38
CA PHE A 328 25.77 7.73 4.38
C PHE A 328 24.67 6.69 4.61
N LEU A 329 24.79 5.56 3.94
CA LEU A 329 24.20 4.29 4.37
C LEU A 329 25.18 3.66 5.36
N ALA A 330 24.75 3.45 6.61
CA ALA A 330 25.63 2.97 7.69
C ALA A 330 24.88 2.03 8.63
N GLN A 331 25.62 1.16 9.33
CA GLN A 331 25.02 0.29 10.34
C GLN A 331 24.53 1.08 11.57
N ILE A 332 23.49 0.59 12.21
CA ILE A 332 23.05 1.04 13.54
C ILE A 332 24.14 0.64 14.55
N ILE A 333 24.60 1.56 15.39
CA ILE A 333 25.64 1.34 16.42
C ILE A 333 24.97 1.20 17.79
#